data_0ffbaeffe4e63ca7b07d585cc02b1f0b
#
_entry.id   0ffbaeffe4e63ca7b07d585cc02b1f0b
#
_cell.length_a   1.000
_cell.length_b   1.000
_cell.length_c   1.000
_cell.angle_alpha   90.00
_cell.angle_beta   90.00
_cell.angle_gamma   90.00
#
_symmetry.space_group_name_H-M   'P 1'
#
loop_
_entity.id
_entity.type
_entity.pdbx_description
1 polymer ?
#
loop_
_entity_poly.entity_id
_entity_poly.type
_entity_poly.pdbx_seq_one_letter_code
_entity_poly.pdbx_strand_id
1 'polypeptide(L)'
;MAQIKPRIFIVQDDNNANTVLSGILWLKGAEPFKFTRTEECIKKIHEVEGKVEVVILGGNIAADRNLMFIVNIKKINSSIKVLVIADEDSDKTRILGYGADEFSLKPISPENVADKLFMLISRDTIMEKRY
;
A
#
# COMPACT_ATOMS: atom_id res chain seq x y z
N MET A 1 21.38 -4.90 -17.15
CA MET A 1 20.86 -5.33 -15.85
C MET A 1 19.36 -5.12 -15.76
N ALA A 2 18.65 -6.16 -15.43
CA ALA A 2 17.21 -6.03 -15.21
C ALA A 2 16.96 -5.23 -13.95
N GLN A 3 16.14 -4.19 -14.03
CA GLN A 3 15.70 -3.46 -12.85
C GLN A 3 14.68 -4.30 -12.10
N ILE A 4 14.85 -4.38 -10.78
CA ILE A 4 13.87 -5.05 -9.92
C ILE A 4 12.67 -4.11 -9.79
N LYS A 5 11.51 -4.57 -10.25
CA LYS A 5 10.27 -3.80 -10.13
C LYS A 5 9.81 -3.82 -8.68
N PRO A 6 9.39 -2.68 -8.12
CA PRO A 6 8.84 -2.69 -6.76
C PRO A 6 7.55 -3.50 -6.69
N ARG A 7 7.45 -4.36 -5.68
CA ARG A 7 6.23 -5.13 -5.42
C ARG A 7 5.26 -4.28 -4.64
N ILE A 8 4.05 -4.17 -5.17
CA ILE A 8 2.99 -3.39 -4.56
C ILE A 8 1.80 -4.32 -4.31
N PHE A 9 1.40 -4.44 -3.07
CA PHE A 9 0.22 -5.23 -2.71
C PHE A 9 -0.96 -4.29 -2.53
N ILE A 10 -2.06 -4.55 -3.23
CA ILE A 10 -3.26 -3.73 -3.19
C ILE A 10 -4.36 -4.55 -2.51
N VAL A 11 -4.85 -4.09 -1.37
CA VAL A 11 -5.87 -4.80 -0.60
C VAL A 11 -7.10 -3.92 -0.53
N GLN A 12 -8.15 -4.28 -1.24
CA GLN A 12 -9.45 -3.62 -1.16
C GLN A 12 -10.53 -4.55 -1.68
N ASP A 13 -11.73 -4.38 -1.15
CA ASP A 13 -12.86 -5.26 -1.46
C ASP A 13 -13.52 -4.97 -2.81
N ASP A 14 -13.24 -3.84 -3.44
CA ASP A 14 -13.73 -3.50 -4.79
C ASP A 14 -12.76 -4.05 -5.83
N ASN A 15 -13.13 -5.15 -6.47
CA ASN A 15 -12.28 -5.81 -7.45
C ASN A 15 -12.06 -4.95 -8.71
N ASN A 16 -13.05 -4.14 -9.11
CA ASN A 16 -12.91 -3.26 -10.27
C ASN A 16 -11.88 -2.16 -10.01
N ALA A 17 -11.94 -1.53 -8.84
CA ALA A 17 -10.98 -0.52 -8.43
C ALA A 17 -9.58 -1.11 -8.34
N ASN A 18 -9.44 -2.33 -7.82
CA ASN A 18 -8.18 -3.06 -7.77
C ASN A 18 -7.59 -3.24 -9.17
N THR A 19 -8.43 -3.66 -10.12
CA THR A 19 -7.98 -3.93 -11.48
C THR A 19 -7.47 -2.66 -12.15
N VAL A 20 -8.19 -1.55 -12.01
CA VAL A 20 -7.79 -0.27 -12.62
C VAL A 20 -6.47 0.22 -12.03
N LEU A 21 -6.36 0.24 -10.71
CA LEU A 21 -5.13 0.69 -10.05
C LEU A 21 -3.94 -0.21 -10.39
N SER A 22 -4.16 -1.53 -10.40
CA SER A 22 -3.15 -2.52 -10.75
C SER A 22 -2.61 -2.27 -12.15
N GLY A 23 -3.49 -2.01 -13.12
CA GLY A 23 -3.07 -1.73 -14.50
C GLY A 23 -2.21 -0.48 -14.60
N ILE A 24 -2.58 0.58 -13.91
CA ILE A 24 -1.82 1.83 -13.90
C ILE A 24 -0.44 1.62 -13.27
N LEU A 25 -0.37 0.92 -12.17
CA LEU A 25 0.91 0.62 -11.51
C LEU A 25 1.82 -0.22 -12.39
N TRP A 26 1.25 -1.21 -13.07
CA TRP A 26 2.01 -2.03 -14.02
C TRP A 26 2.61 -1.17 -15.14
N LEU A 27 1.82 -0.27 -15.72
CA LEU A 27 2.28 0.63 -16.78
C LEU A 27 3.39 1.57 -16.30
N LYS A 28 3.40 1.91 -15.01
CA LYS A 28 4.40 2.79 -14.43
C LYS A 28 5.65 2.05 -13.92
N GLY A 29 5.74 0.75 -14.13
CA GLY A 29 6.93 -0.02 -13.82
C GLY A 29 6.92 -0.76 -12.48
N ALA A 30 5.78 -0.86 -11.82
CA ALA A 30 5.64 -1.64 -10.59
C ALA A 30 5.15 -3.06 -10.89
N GLU A 31 5.26 -3.94 -9.91
CA GLU A 31 4.71 -5.30 -9.97
C GLU A 31 3.56 -5.40 -8.96
N PRO A 32 2.30 -5.20 -9.42
CA PRO A 32 1.15 -5.19 -8.53
C PRO A 32 0.58 -6.59 -8.27
N PHE A 33 0.12 -6.81 -7.03
CA PHE A 33 -0.60 -8.01 -6.62
C PHE A 33 -1.90 -7.57 -5.96
N LYS A 34 -3.02 -8.14 -6.38
CA LYS A 34 -4.36 -7.75 -5.92
C LYS A 34 -4.89 -8.73 -4.89
N PHE A 35 -5.47 -8.20 -3.82
CA PHE A 35 -6.11 -8.98 -2.77
C PHE A 35 -7.45 -8.33 -2.41
N THR A 36 -8.45 -9.15 -2.15
CA THR A 36 -9.74 -8.67 -1.64
C THR A 36 -9.89 -8.94 -0.15
N ARG A 37 -8.94 -9.65 0.46
CA ARG A 37 -8.98 -10.03 1.88
C ARG A 37 -7.61 -9.84 2.51
N THR A 38 -7.62 -9.38 3.76
CA THR A 38 -6.39 -9.13 4.52
C THR A 38 -5.60 -10.40 4.79
N GLU A 39 -6.28 -11.51 5.07
CA GLU A 39 -5.64 -12.79 5.38
C GLU A 39 -4.81 -13.30 4.21
N GLU A 40 -5.32 -13.15 2.99
CA GLU A 40 -4.59 -13.56 1.79
C GLU A 40 -3.35 -12.71 1.56
N CYS A 41 -3.46 -11.41 1.86
CA CYS A 41 -2.32 -10.49 1.75
C CYS A 41 -1.22 -10.86 2.74
N ILE A 42 -1.57 -11.09 4.00
CA ILE A 42 -0.60 -11.48 5.03
C ILE A 42 0.10 -12.78 4.65
N LYS A 43 -0.66 -13.76 4.18
CA LYS A 43 -0.10 -15.03 3.72
C LYS A 43 0.94 -14.81 2.62
N LYS A 44 0.62 -13.96 1.65
CA LYS A 44 1.53 -13.68 0.54
C LYS A 44 2.79 -12.92 1.01
N ILE A 45 2.64 -12.00 1.96
CA ILE A 45 3.79 -11.30 2.54
C ILE A 45 4.78 -12.31 3.15
N HIS A 46 4.27 -13.31 3.88
CA HIS A 46 5.12 -14.36 4.44
C HIS A 46 5.76 -15.21 3.33
N GLU A 47 5.01 -15.55 2.29
CA GLU A 47 5.53 -16.35 1.18
C GLU A 47 6.70 -15.66 0.47
N VAL A 48 6.67 -14.34 0.38
CA VAL A 48 7.76 -13.57 -0.25
C VAL A 48 8.78 -13.06 0.78
N GLU A 49 8.72 -13.58 2.01
CA GLU A 49 9.66 -13.24 3.09
C GLU A 49 9.69 -11.76 3.41
N GLY A 50 8.54 -11.10 3.35
CA GLY A 50 8.42 -9.67 3.64
C GLY A 50 8.97 -8.75 2.55
N LYS A 51 9.32 -9.27 1.39
CA LYS A 51 9.93 -8.48 0.29
C LYS A 51 8.86 -7.79 -0.53
N VAL A 52 8.23 -6.79 0.07
CA VAL A 52 7.18 -5.95 -0.50
C VAL A 52 7.54 -4.50 -0.23
N GLU A 53 7.43 -3.64 -1.24
CA GLU A 53 7.74 -2.21 -1.07
C GLU A 53 6.60 -1.45 -0.39
N VAL A 54 5.38 -1.60 -0.90
CA VAL A 54 4.22 -0.86 -0.42
C VAL A 54 2.99 -1.76 -0.39
N VAL A 55 2.17 -1.58 0.66
CA VAL A 55 0.83 -2.16 0.73
C VAL A 55 -0.16 -1.00 0.69
N ILE A 56 -1.10 -1.05 -0.25
CA ILE A 56 -2.18 -0.07 -0.37
C ILE A 56 -3.45 -0.67 0.23
N LEU A 57 -4.06 0.03 1.18
CA LEU A 57 -5.33 -0.37 1.78
C LEU A 57 -6.43 0.55 1.31
N GLY A 58 -7.51 0.00 0.78
CA GLY A 58 -8.64 0.78 0.29
C GLY A 58 -9.98 0.13 0.60
N GLY A 59 -11.07 0.80 0.19
CA GLY A 59 -12.43 0.30 0.40
C GLY A 59 -12.77 0.13 1.88
N ASN A 60 -13.58 -0.87 2.18
CA ASN A 60 -13.99 -1.17 3.55
C ASN A 60 -12.82 -1.70 4.40
N ILE A 61 -11.76 -2.14 3.77
CA ILE A 61 -10.56 -2.63 4.47
C ILE A 61 -9.84 -1.48 5.19
N ALA A 62 -10.02 -0.25 4.70
CA ALA A 62 -9.46 0.94 5.34
C ALA A 62 -10.30 1.45 6.52
N ALA A 63 -11.42 0.78 6.86
CA ALA A 63 -12.26 1.15 8.00
C ALA A 63 -11.56 0.90 9.34
N ASP A 64 -11.95 1.65 10.36
CA ASP A 64 -11.32 1.62 11.68
C ASP A 64 -11.07 0.21 12.22
N ARG A 65 -12.05 -0.68 12.08
CA ARG A 65 -11.97 -2.06 12.61
C ARG A 65 -10.85 -2.89 11.97
N ASN A 66 -10.32 -2.46 10.82
CA ASN A 66 -9.27 -3.18 10.09
C ASN A 66 -7.89 -2.56 10.26
N LEU A 67 -7.76 -1.52 11.07
CA LEU A 67 -6.47 -0.81 11.23
C LEU A 67 -5.39 -1.68 11.87
N MET A 68 -5.78 -2.70 12.65
CA MET A 68 -4.80 -3.65 13.21
C MET A 68 -4.02 -4.40 12.12
N PHE A 69 -4.55 -4.48 10.92
CA PHE A 69 -3.84 -5.06 9.78
C PHE A 69 -2.53 -4.31 9.52
N ILE A 70 -2.55 -2.98 9.66
CA ILE A 70 -1.34 -2.15 9.50
C ILE A 70 -0.28 -2.58 10.52
N VAL A 71 -0.68 -2.74 11.77
CA VAL A 71 0.23 -3.18 12.85
C VAL A 71 0.82 -4.55 12.49
N ASN A 72 -0.02 -5.45 12.01
CA ASN A 72 0.44 -6.81 11.65
C ASN A 72 1.44 -6.79 10.51
N ILE A 73 1.23 -5.96 9.48
CA ILE A 73 2.21 -5.79 8.40
C ILE A 73 3.54 -5.30 8.94
N LYS A 74 3.50 -4.27 9.79
CA LYS A 74 4.72 -3.68 10.35
C LYS A 74 5.48 -4.65 11.26
N LYS A 75 4.79 -5.58 11.90
CA LYS A 75 5.43 -6.63 12.70
C LYS A 75 6.19 -7.62 11.83
N ILE A 76 5.69 -7.90 10.63
CA ILE A 76 6.38 -8.80 9.70
C ILE A 76 7.64 -8.14 9.16
N ASN A 77 7.52 -6.89 8.71
CA ASN A 77 8.65 -6.11 8.21
C ASN A 77 8.30 -4.63 8.31
N SER A 78 8.93 -3.92 9.24
CA SER A 78 8.65 -2.50 9.49
C SER A 78 9.05 -1.59 8.31
N SER A 79 9.84 -2.11 7.37
CA SER A 79 10.25 -1.35 6.17
C SER A 79 9.15 -1.30 5.10
N ILE A 80 8.13 -2.14 5.19
CA ILE A 80 7.01 -2.10 4.25
C ILE A 80 6.25 -0.80 4.46
N LYS A 81 6.09 -0.01 3.40
CA LYS A 81 5.29 1.22 3.46
C LYS A 81 3.81 0.89 3.33
N VAL A 82 2.97 1.60 4.06
CA VAL A 82 1.53 1.41 4.02
C VAL A 82 0.86 2.72 3.62
N LEU A 83 0.14 2.68 2.50
CA LEU A 83 -0.66 3.81 1.99
C LEU A 83 -2.13 3.47 2.19
N VAL A 84 -2.86 4.30 2.92
CA VAL A 84 -4.29 4.09 3.19
C VAL A 84 -5.12 5.06 2.36
N ILE A 85 -6.09 4.52 1.60
CA ILE A 85 -7.08 5.31 0.86
C ILE A 85 -8.39 5.19 1.62
N ALA A 86 -8.80 6.25 2.29
CA ALA A 86 -9.92 6.24 3.21
C ALA A 86 -11.01 7.22 2.80
N ASP A 87 -12.20 7.06 3.38
CA ASP A 87 -13.31 7.97 3.16
C ASP A 87 -13.01 9.34 3.78
N GLU A 88 -13.67 10.38 3.27
CA GLU A 88 -13.37 11.76 3.68
C GLU A 88 -13.64 12.06 5.16
N ASP A 89 -14.48 11.27 5.81
CA ASP A 89 -14.78 11.40 7.24
C ASP A 89 -13.85 10.58 8.13
N SER A 90 -12.85 9.93 7.57
CA SER A 90 -11.92 9.10 8.32
C SER A 90 -10.98 9.93 9.18
N ASP A 91 -10.60 9.40 10.34
CA ASP A 91 -9.66 10.04 11.26
C ASP A 91 -8.21 9.78 10.83
N LYS A 92 -7.62 10.78 10.17
CA LYS A 92 -6.25 10.71 9.68
C LYS A 92 -5.25 10.45 10.81
N THR A 93 -5.39 11.14 11.93
CA THR A 93 -4.47 11.01 13.07
C THR A 93 -4.47 9.58 13.59
N ARG A 94 -5.65 8.99 13.70
CA ARG A 94 -5.80 7.62 14.16
C ARG A 94 -5.17 6.62 13.20
N ILE A 95 -5.43 6.78 11.89
CA ILE A 95 -4.87 5.90 10.86
C ILE A 95 -3.34 5.94 10.88
N LEU A 96 -2.77 7.14 10.92
CA LEU A 96 -1.32 7.30 11.01
C LEU A 96 -0.77 6.74 12.32
N GLY A 97 -1.52 6.83 13.39
CA GLY A 97 -1.15 6.28 14.70
C GLY A 97 -1.01 4.76 14.70
N TYR A 98 -1.72 4.06 13.81
CA TYR A 98 -1.56 2.61 13.64
C TYR A 98 -0.33 2.23 12.81
N GLY A 99 0.34 3.21 12.21
CA GLY A 99 1.58 2.97 11.49
C GLY A 99 1.54 3.22 9.98
N ALA A 100 0.42 3.78 9.46
CA ALA A 100 0.36 4.14 8.04
C ALA A 100 1.41 5.20 7.72
N ASP A 101 2.08 5.05 6.59
CA ASP A 101 3.13 5.97 6.16
C ASP A 101 2.56 7.12 5.34
N GLU A 102 1.44 6.91 4.67
CA GLU A 102 0.78 7.92 3.88
C GLU A 102 -0.73 7.69 3.88
N PHE A 103 -1.47 8.72 3.61
CA PHE A 103 -2.92 8.73 3.71
C PHE A 103 -3.51 9.56 2.58
N SER A 104 -4.57 9.06 1.95
CA SER A 104 -5.31 9.80 0.93
C SER A 104 -6.79 9.68 1.18
N LEU A 105 -7.51 10.78 0.98
CA LEU A 105 -8.96 10.79 1.12
C LEU A 105 -9.61 10.61 -0.25
N LYS A 106 -10.68 9.80 -0.29
CA LYS A 106 -11.52 9.72 -1.49
C LYS A 106 -12.31 11.03 -1.66
N PRO A 107 -12.64 11.43 -2.90
CA PRO A 107 -12.26 10.74 -4.14
C PRO A 107 -10.82 11.06 -4.54
N ILE A 108 -10.09 10.05 -5.00
CA ILE A 108 -8.73 10.23 -5.52
C ILE A 108 -8.59 9.35 -6.76
N SER A 109 -7.98 9.89 -7.82
CA SER A 109 -7.79 9.12 -9.04
C SER A 109 -6.72 8.04 -8.85
N PRO A 110 -6.81 6.92 -9.58
CA PRO A 110 -5.76 5.90 -9.55
C PRO A 110 -4.39 6.45 -9.92
N GLU A 111 -4.32 7.41 -10.84
CA GLU A 111 -3.07 8.07 -11.23
C GLU A 111 -2.45 8.82 -10.05
N ASN A 112 -3.26 9.52 -9.27
CA ASN A 112 -2.79 10.26 -8.10
C ASN A 112 -2.33 9.29 -6.99
N VAL A 113 -3.00 8.16 -6.84
CA VAL A 113 -2.54 7.12 -5.92
C VAL A 113 -1.16 6.61 -6.33
N ALA A 114 -0.98 6.32 -7.62
CA ALA A 114 0.30 5.86 -8.15
C ALA A 114 1.40 6.90 -7.93
N ASP A 115 1.10 8.18 -8.15
CA ASP A 115 2.07 9.25 -7.93
C ASP A 115 2.52 9.33 -6.48
N LYS A 116 1.58 9.24 -5.53
CA LYS A 116 1.90 9.22 -4.10
C LYS A 116 2.76 8.02 -3.73
N LEU A 117 2.43 6.87 -4.27
CA LEU A 117 3.16 5.64 -4.03
C LEU A 117 4.61 5.75 -4.48
N PHE A 118 4.84 6.23 -5.69
CA PHE A 118 6.19 6.39 -6.20
C PHE A 118 6.97 7.46 -5.45
N MET A 119 6.31 8.49 -4.93
CA MET A 119 6.94 9.45 -4.05
C MET A 119 7.41 8.81 -2.74
N LEU A 120 6.61 7.91 -2.15
CA LEU A 120 7.00 7.18 -0.95
C LEU A 120 8.26 6.35 -1.18
N ILE A 121 8.31 5.62 -2.29
CA ILE A 121 9.45 4.79 -2.66
C ILE A 121 10.69 5.65 -2.88
N SER A 122 10.54 6.77 -3.59
CA SER A 122 11.65 7.68 -3.89
C SER A 122 12.21 8.34 -2.64
N ARG A 123 11.35 8.72 -1.68
CA ARG A 123 11.80 9.32 -0.42
C ARG A 123 12.71 8.37 0.35
N ASP A 124 12.34 7.10 0.42
CA ASP A 124 13.16 6.08 1.07
C ASP A 124 14.51 5.93 0.39
N THR A 125 14.50 5.84 -0.94
CA THR A 125 15.73 5.70 -1.72
C THR A 125 16.66 6.90 -1.50
N ILE A 126 16.11 8.11 -1.48
CA ILE A 126 16.90 9.33 -1.24
C ILE A 126 17.50 9.32 0.16
N MET A 127 16.72 8.93 1.16
CA MET A 127 17.22 8.88 2.54
C MET A 127 18.33 7.84 2.71
N GLU A 128 18.21 6.70 2.07
CA GLU A 128 19.25 5.66 2.10
C GLU A 128 20.56 6.15 1.49
N LYS A 129 20.48 6.95 0.43
CA LYS A 129 21.67 7.47 -0.26
C LYS A 129 22.42 8.54 0.51
N ARG A 130 21.84 9.09 1.57
CA ARG A 130 22.48 10.11 2.39
C ARG A 130 23.47 9.52 3.41
N TYR A 131 23.45 8.24 3.57
CA TYR A 131 24.36 7.53 4.47
C TYR A 131 25.42 6.79 3.64
#